data_406f379695c074dbac58ea160bd60672
#
_entry.id   406f379695c074dbac58ea160bd60672
#
_cell.length_a   1.000
_cell.length_b   1.000
_cell.length_c   1.000
_cell.angle_alpha   90.00
_cell.angle_beta   90.00
_cell.angle_gamma   90.00
#
_symmetry.space_group_name_H-M   'P 1'
#
loop_
_entity.id
_entity.type
_entity.pdbx_description
1 polymer ?
#
loop_
_entity_poly.entity_id
_entity_poly.type
_entity_poly.pdbx_seq_one_letter_code
_entity_poly.pdbx_strand_id
1 'polypeptide(L)'
;MSNFDLTGTVALVTGATGGIGRATCLALGEAGSTVIATDLAEAADIAGAADYRRLDVTDEASWAALIAHIAATRGRLDILVNNAGISVTNSIAASTLAEFRQCMAINVEGVFLGTRTAQDLMARSGKDRKGGSSIVNLSSVGGLRGSALMATYCASKGAVKLFTKSAGVEFAMLGLPIRVNSVHPGGIDTNMMDTIYARYVADGLFPDEATALATVSANHAMGRMGTPDEIAAGIVFLCTPGASFMTGSEMVIDGGMTAK
;
A
#
# COMPACT_ATOMS: atom_id res chain seq x y z
N MET A 1 -8.32 -17.43 20.36
CA MET A 1 -7.58 -17.03 19.16
C MET A 1 -6.61 -15.93 19.54
N SER A 2 -5.40 -15.97 19.00
CA SER A 2 -4.40 -14.90 19.19
C SER A 2 -4.96 -13.58 18.62
N ASN A 3 -4.60 -12.44 19.21
CA ASN A 3 -4.95 -11.12 18.66
C ASN A 3 -4.27 -10.85 17.29
N PHE A 4 -3.43 -11.76 16.80
CA PHE A 4 -2.68 -11.66 15.55
C PHE A 4 -3.08 -12.74 14.52
N ASP A 5 -4.12 -13.51 14.79
CA ASP A 5 -4.63 -14.58 13.94
C ASP A 5 -5.58 -14.00 12.88
N LEU A 6 -5.33 -14.31 11.60
CA LEU A 6 -6.14 -13.94 10.44
C LEU A 6 -6.87 -15.14 9.80
N THR A 7 -6.87 -16.30 10.50
CA THR A 7 -7.55 -17.51 10.00
C THR A 7 -9.01 -17.24 9.66
N GLY A 8 -9.43 -17.70 8.49
CA GLY A 8 -10.79 -17.52 7.99
C GLY A 8 -11.11 -16.15 7.38
N THR A 9 -10.12 -15.26 7.25
CA THR A 9 -10.27 -13.99 6.54
C THR A 9 -9.93 -14.13 5.06
N VAL A 10 -10.46 -13.23 4.23
CA VAL A 10 -10.12 -13.05 2.82
C VAL A 10 -9.45 -11.69 2.65
N ALA A 11 -8.25 -11.69 2.07
CA ALA A 11 -7.45 -10.49 1.79
C ALA A 11 -7.30 -10.25 0.30
N LEU A 12 -7.37 -9.00 -0.12
CA LEU A 12 -7.06 -8.53 -1.46
C LEU A 12 -5.85 -7.60 -1.40
N VAL A 13 -4.81 -7.89 -2.20
CA VAL A 13 -3.59 -7.09 -2.28
C VAL A 13 -3.37 -6.61 -3.70
N THR A 14 -3.26 -5.29 -3.91
CA THR A 14 -2.95 -4.70 -5.22
C THR A 14 -1.46 -4.44 -5.38
N GLY A 15 -0.94 -4.46 -6.63
CA GLY A 15 0.49 -4.32 -6.88
C GLY A 15 1.31 -5.49 -6.30
N ALA A 16 0.75 -6.70 -6.36
CA ALA A 16 1.27 -7.89 -5.70
C ALA A 16 2.57 -8.41 -6.33
N THR A 17 2.93 -8.00 -7.54
CA THR A 17 4.20 -8.39 -8.18
C THR A 17 5.39 -7.55 -7.70
N GLY A 18 5.16 -6.40 -7.07
CA GLY A 18 6.18 -5.56 -6.47
C GLY A 18 6.74 -6.13 -5.15
N GLY A 19 7.90 -5.63 -4.71
CA GLY A 19 8.59 -6.16 -3.52
C GLY A 19 7.71 -6.17 -2.26
N ILE A 20 7.13 -5.02 -1.88
CA ILE A 20 6.23 -4.93 -0.70
C ILE A 20 4.97 -5.76 -0.91
N GLY A 21 4.41 -5.78 -2.13
CA GLY A 21 3.20 -6.55 -2.44
C GLY A 21 3.42 -8.05 -2.27
N ARG A 22 4.54 -8.60 -2.78
CA ARG A 22 4.92 -10.02 -2.61
C ARG A 22 5.07 -10.39 -1.13
N ALA A 23 5.84 -9.60 -0.39
CA ALA A 23 6.06 -9.83 1.04
C ALA A 23 4.73 -9.74 1.83
N THR A 24 3.84 -8.82 1.45
CA THR A 24 2.51 -8.69 2.07
C THR A 24 1.63 -9.91 1.81
N CYS A 25 1.61 -10.43 0.57
CA CYS A 25 0.85 -11.64 0.24
C CYS A 25 1.35 -12.84 1.07
N LEU A 26 2.66 -13.04 1.12
CA LEU A 26 3.27 -14.11 1.91
C LEU A 26 2.90 -14.00 3.40
N ALA A 27 3.13 -12.83 4.00
CA ALA A 27 2.89 -12.62 5.42
C ALA A 27 1.40 -12.74 5.81
N LEU A 28 0.47 -12.28 4.97
CA LEU A 28 -0.98 -12.46 5.19
C LEU A 28 -1.38 -13.93 5.07
N GLY A 29 -0.80 -14.68 4.11
CA GLY A 29 -1.01 -16.12 3.95
C GLY A 29 -0.50 -16.91 5.16
N GLU A 30 0.71 -16.62 5.64
CA GLU A 30 1.29 -17.23 6.85
C GLU A 30 0.48 -16.90 8.11
N ALA A 31 -0.15 -15.73 8.18
CA ALA A 31 -1.06 -15.36 9.26
C ALA A 31 -2.43 -16.05 9.17
N GLY A 32 -2.69 -16.86 8.15
CA GLY A 32 -3.90 -17.68 7.97
C GLY A 32 -4.99 -17.05 7.08
N SER A 33 -4.71 -15.93 6.41
CA SER A 33 -5.67 -15.31 5.49
C SER A 33 -5.66 -16.02 4.12
N THR A 34 -6.82 -16.13 3.48
CA THR A 34 -6.92 -16.49 2.06
C THR A 34 -6.64 -15.25 1.22
N VAL A 35 -5.46 -15.20 0.59
CA VAL A 35 -4.99 -14.01 -0.13
C VAL A 35 -5.33 -14.10 -1.61
N ILE A 36 -5.90 -13.02 -2.15
CA ILE A 36 -6.10 -12.77 -3.58
C ILE A 36 -5.09 -11.68 -3.98
N ALA A 37 -4.11 -12.07 -4.78
CA ALA A 37 -3.09 -11.18 -5.29
C ALA A 37 -3.54 -10.56 -6.61
N THR A 38 -3.25 -9.28 -6.85
CA THR A 38 -3.60 -8.61 -8.11
C THR A 38 -2.52 -7.67 -8.60
N ASP A 39 -2.37 -7.61 -9.92
CA ASP A 39 -1.48 -6.67 -10.62
C ASP A 39 -1.91 -6.53 -12.09
N LEU A 40 -1.21 -5.70 -12.87
CA LEU A 40 -1.46 -5.51 -14.31
C LEU A 40 -1.08 -6.72 -15.16
N ALA A 41 -0.15 -7.56 -14.71
CA ALA A 41 0.25 -8.78 -15.44
C ALA A 41 -0.94 -9.73 -15.62
N GLU A 42 -0.99 -10.44 -16.75
CA GLU A 42 -2.07 -11.41 -17.03
C GLU A 42 -2.03 -12.60 -16.07
N ALA A 43 -0.83 -13.00 -15.64
CA ALA A 43 -0.62 -14.07 -14.66
C ALA A 43 0.67 -13.82 -13.88
N ALA A 44 0.69 -14.24 -12.62
CA ALA A 44 1.89 -14.27 -11.79
C ALA A 44 1.77 -15.37 -10.73
N ASP A 45 2.90 -15.95 -10.36
CA ASP A 45 3.02 -16.81 -9.20
C ASP A 45 3.46 -15.97 -7.99
N ILE A 46 2.58 -15.88 -7.00
CA ILE A 46 2.79 -15.06 -5.80
C ILE A 46 2.71 -15.97 -4.58
N ALA A 47 3.85 -16.15 -3.90
CA ALA A 47 3.91 -16.94 -2.67
C ALA A 47 2.92 -16.40 -1.62
N GLY A 48 2.20 -17.30 -0.96
CA GLY A 48 1.18 -16.97 0.03
C GLY A 48 -0.19 -16.60 -0.56
N ALA A 49 -0.31 -16.38 -1.88
CA ALA A 49 -1.58 -16.14 -2.52
C ALA A 49 -2.31 -17.45 -2.87
N ALA A 50 -3.61 -17.49 -2.61
CA ALA A 50 -4.49 -18.59 -3.00
C ALA A 50 -5.08 -18.39 -4.41
N ASP A 51 -5.07 -17.18 -4.94
CA ASP A 51 -5.55 -16.81 -6.27
C ASP A 51 -4.79 -15.58 -6.76
N TYR A 52 -4.65 -15.47 -8.08
CA TYR A 52 -4.12 -14.28 -8.75
C TYR A 52 -5.10 -13.79 -9.81
N ARG A 53 -5.33 -12.48 -9.85
CA ARG A 53 -6.21 -11.84 -10.84
C ARG A 53 -5.56 -10.60 -11.42
N ARG A 54 -5.70 -10.42 -12.72
CA ARG A 54 -5.34 -9.16 -13.36
C ARG A 54 -6.26 -8.04 -12.86
N LEU A 55 -5.68 -6.91 -12.47
CA LEU A 55 -6.38 -5.69 -12.09
C LEU A 55 -5.63 -4.46 -12.59
N ASP A 56 -6.30 -3.63 -13.37
CA ASP A 56 -5.91 -2.24 -13.55
C ASP A 56 -6.60 -1.40 -12.47
N VAL A 57 -5.82 -0.87 -11.53
CA VAL A 57 -6.36 -0.07 -10.41
C VAL A 57 -6.97 1.26 -10.86
N THR A 58 -6.68 1.71 -12.09
CA THR A 58 -7.24 2.94 -12.66
C THR A 58 -8.57 2.73 -13.38
N ASP A 59 -8.98 1.46 -13.56
CA ASP A 59 -10.21 1.10 -14.28
C ASP A 59 -11.33 0.69 -13.31
N GLU A 60 -12.38 1.49 -13.27
CA GLU A 60 -13.55 1.25 -12.41
C GLU A 60 -14.28 -0.07 -12.75
N ALA A 61 -14.33 -0.44 -14.04
CA ALA A 61 -14.97 -1.70 -14.45
C ALA A 61 -14.14 -2.92 -14.00
N SER A 62 -12.82 -2.83 -14.04
CA SER A 62 -11.90 -3.84 -13.54
C SER A 62 -12.10 -4.09 -12.04
N TRP A 63 -12.22 -3.03 -11.24
CA TRP A 63 -12.56 -3.13 -9.81
C TRP A 63 -13.92 -3.78 -9.57
N ALA A 64 -14.96 -3.34 -10.28
CA ALA A 64 -16.31 -3.89 -10.14
C ALA A 64 -16.35 -5.38 -10.44
N ALA A 65 -15.71 -5.82 -11.52
CA ALA A 65 -15.61 -7.22 -11.90
C ALA A 65 -14.86 -8.06 -10.85
N LEU A 66 -13.75 -7.54 -10.32
CA LEU A 66 -12.96 -8.23 -9.29
C LEU A 66 -13.76 -8.40 -7.99
N ILE A 67 -14.39 -7.34 -7.48
CA ILE A 67 -15.17 -7.41 -6.24
C ILE A 67 -16.39 -8.33 -6.40
N ALA A 68 -17.06 -8.32 -7.56
CA ALA A 68 -18.13 -9.25 -7.87
C ALA A 68 -17.63 -10.70 -7.88
N HIS A 69 -16.46 -10.97 -8.47
CA HIS A 69 -15.83 -12.28 -8.44
C HIS A 69 -15.51 -12.75 -7.00
N ILE A 70 -14.93 -11.88 -6.17
CA ILE A 70 -14.63 -12.20 -4.76
C ILE A 70 -15.91 -12.50 -4.00
N ALA A 71 -16.97 -11.69 -4.19
CA ALA A 71 -18.25 -11.92 -3.56
C ALA A 71 -18.86 -13.29 -3.95
N ALA A 72 -18.78 -13.66 -5.22
CA ALA A 72 -19.31 -14.92 -5.73
C ALA A 72 -18.52 -16.15 -5.28
N THR A 73 -17.19 -16.06 -5.19
CA THR A 73 -16.31 -17.23 -4.94
C THR A 73 -15.91 -17.38 -3.49
N ARG A 74 -15.87 -16.29 -2.71
CA ARG A 74 -15.42 -16.26 -1.31
C ARG A 74 -16.51 -15.81 -0.33
N GLY A 75 -17.53 -15.09 -0.81
CA GLY A 75 -18.63 -14.58 0.00
C GLY A 75 -18.27 -13.42 0.93
N ARG A 76 -16.97 -13.09 1.06
CA ARG A 76 -16.43 -12.09 1.99
C ARG A 76 -15.17 -11.41 1.48
N LEU A 77 -14.89 -10.23 2.02
CA LEU A 77 -13.62 -9.54 1.91
C LEU A 77 -13.34 -8.81 3.24
N ASP A 78 -12.33 -9.23 3.95
CA ASP A 78 -12.00 -8.72 5.29
C ASP A 78 -10.86 -7.71 5.29
N ILE A 79 -9.97 -7.84 4.31
CA ILE A 79 -8.73 -7.07 4.23
C ILE A 79 -8.58 -6.58 2.80
N LEU A 80 -8.34 -5.27 2.66
CA LEU A 80 -7.91 -4.65 1.40
C LEU A 80 -6.58 -3.93 1.64
N VAL A 81 -5.55 -4.30 0.88
CA VAL A 81 -4.27 -3.61 0.88
C VAL A 81 -4.09 -2.90 -0.47
N ASN A 82 -4.31 -1.59 -0.47
CA ASN A 82 -4.05 -0.71 -1.60
C ASN A 82 -2.54 -0.42 -1.66
N ASN A 83 -1.78 -1.35 -2.25
CA ASN A 83 -0.32 -1.26 -2.35
C ASN A 83 0.16 -0.83 -3.75
N ALA A 84 -0.63 -1.02 -4.79
CA ALA A 84 -0.27 -0.59 -6.15
C ALA A 84 0.15 0.89 -6.19
N GLY A 85 1.26 1.17 -6.83
CA GLY A 85 1.77 2.53 -6.95
C GLY A 85 3.04 2.61 -7.78
N ILE A 86 3.28 3.79 -8.32
CA ILE A 86 4.49 4.13 -9.06
C ILE A 86 5.19 5.33 -8.44
N SER A 87 6.49 5.46 -8.70
CA SER A 87 7.27 6.65 -8.41
C SER A 87 7.52 7.42 -9.71
N VAL A 88 7.35 8.74 -9.66
CA VAL A 88 7.80 9.67 -10.67
C VAL A 88 8.93 10.49 -10.07
N THR A 89 10.15 10.29 -10.56
CA THR A 89 11.37 10.96 -10.11
C THR A 89 11.83 11.90 -11.22
N ASN A 90 11.57 13.20 -11.05
CA ASN A 90 11.91 14.22 -12.04
C ASN A 90 11.91 15.61 -11.40
N SER A 91 12.68 16.57 -11.96
CA SER A 91 12.56 17.96 -11.54
C SER A 91 11.15 18.51 -11.89
N ILE A 92 10.69 19.52 -11.18
CA ILE A 92 9.38 20.14 -11.47
C ILE A 92 9.35 20.68 -12.91
N ALA A 93 10.44 21.27 -13.35
CA ALA A 93 10.55 21.84 -14.70
C ALA A 93 10.54 20.77 -15.81
N ALA A 94 11.07 19.59 -15.56
CA ALA A 94 11.11 18.47 -16.51
C ALA A 94 9.89 17.54 -16.41
N SER A 95 9.12 17.60 -15.31
CA SER A 95 7.92 16.79 -15.13
C SER A 95 6.83 17.19 -16.12
N THR A 96 6.27 16.21 -16.82
CA THR A 96 5.15 16.44 -17.72
C THR A 96 3.82 16.31 -16.98
N LEU A 97 2.79 17.00 -17.50
CA LEU A 97 1.42 16.83 -16.99
C LEU A 97 0.90 15.39 -17.16
N ALA A 98 1.38 14.67 -18.18
CA ALA A 98 1.03 13.26 -18.39
C ALA A 98 1.58 12.37 -17.27
N GLU A 99 2.85 12.51 -16.89
CA GLU A 99 3.46 11.79 -15.77
C GLU A 99 2.77 12.12 -14.44
N PHE A 100 2.45 13.40 -14.21
CA PHE A 100 1.70 13.82 -13.03
C PHE A 100 0.34 13.11 -12.97
N ARG A 101 -0.43 13.15 -14.07
CA ARG A 101 -1.75 12.51 -14.15
C ARG A 101 -1.67 11.00 -13.96
N GLN A 102 -0.70 10.34 -14.60
CA GLN A 102 -0.50 8.90 -14.45
C GLN A 102 -0.20 8.52 -12.98
N CYS A 103 0.67 9.28 -12.32
CA CYS A 103 0.98 9.04 -10.92
C CYS A 103 -0.26 9.23 -10.02
N MET A 104 -1.05 10.28 -10.26
CA MET A 104 -2.29 10.52 -9.51
C MET A 104 -3.33 9.43 -9.78
N ALA A 105 -3.51 9.02 -11.03
CA ALA A 105 -4.46 7.95 -11.40
C ALA A 105 -4.13 6.63 -10.67
N ILE A 106 -2.87 6.20 -10.70
CA ILE A 106 -2.48 4.93 -10.07
C ILE A 106 -2.47 5.06 -8.54
N ASN A 107 -1.78 6.08 -8.00
CA ASN A 107 -1.50 6.16 -6.57
C ASN A 107 -2.69 6.67 -5.75
N VAL A 108 -3.60 7.47 -6.35
CA VAL A 108 -4.70 8.14 -5.63
C VAL A 108 -6.07 7.63 -6.08
N GLU A 109 -6.37 7.70 -7.39
CA GLU A 109 -7.65 7.23 -7.90
C GLU A 109 -7.81 5.72 -7.70
N GLY A 110 -6.72 4.93 -7.87
CA GLY A 110 -6.72 3.50 -7.58
C GLY A 110 -7.07 3.18 -6.12
N VAL A 111 -6.54 3.95 -5.16
CA VAL A 111 -6.89 3.80 -3.73
C VAL A 111 -8.35 4.18 -3.46
N PHE A 112 -8.83 5.25 -4.09
CA PHE A 112 -10.23 5.67 -4.01
C PHE A 112 -11.17 4.59 -4.58
N LEU A 113 -10.89 4.10 -5.79
CA LEU A 113 -11.70 3.09 -6.46
C LEU A 113 -11.75 1.78 -5.65
N GLY A 114 -10.60 1.31 -5.16
CA GLY A 114 -10.53 0.13 -4.31
C GLY A 114 -11.35 0.27 -3.03
N THR A 115 -11.17 1.39 -2.33
CA THR A 115 -11.90 1.68 -1.09
C THR A 115 -13.40 1.75 -1.33
N ARG A 116 -13.84 2.49 -2.36
CA ARG A 116 -15.25 2.69 -2.72
C ARG A 116 -15.92 1.38 -3.15
N THR A 117 -15.29 0.63 -4.05
CA THR A 117 -15.90 -0.57 -4.65
C THR A 117 -15.96 -1.74 -3.66
N ALA A 118 -14.98 -1.84 -2.74
CA ALA A 118 -14.94 -2.90 -1.73
C ALA A 118 -15.84 -2.63 -0.52
N GLN A 119 -16.26 -1.38 -0.28
CA GLN A 119 -16.92 -0.94 0.95
C GLN A 119 -18.08 -1.84 1.37
N ASP A 120 -19.03 -2.12 0.49
CA ASP A 120 -20.25 -2.87 0.84
C ASP A 120 -19.96 -4.32 1.22
N LEU A 121 -19.04 -4.98 0.48
CA LEU A 121 -18.63 -6.35 0.80
C LEU A 121 -17.86 -6.39 2.11
N MET A 122 -16.94 -5.45 2.34
CA MET A 122 -16.15 -5.34 3.57
C MET A 122 -17.01 -4.98 4.78
N ALA A 123 -18.03 -4.13 4.62
CA ALA A 123 -18.95 -3.80 5.69
C ALA A 123 -19.76 -5.02 6.14
N ARG A 124 -20.17 -5.89 5.20
CA ARG A 124 -20.83 -7.16 5.55
C ARG A 124 -19.87 -8.11 6.27
N SER A 125 -18.66 -8.28 5.75
CA SER A 125 -17.63 -9.17 6.30
C SER A 125 -17.18 -8.76 7.69
N GLY A 126 -17.11 -7.46 7.96
CA GLY A 126 -16.64 -6.91 9.23
C GLY A 126 -17.61 -7.09 10.40
N LYS A 127 -18.90 -7.38 10.16
CA LYS A 127 -19.91 -7.55 11.23
C LYS A 127 -19.56 -8.67 12.21
N ASP A 128 -19.02 -9.76 11.68
CA ASP A 128 -18.72 -10.98 12.45
C ASP A 128 -17.26 -11.06 12.85
N ARG A 129 -16.51 -9.94 12.75
CA ARG A 129 -15.08 -9.88 13.03
C ARG A 129 -14.78 -8.89 14.14
N LYS A 130 -13.98 -9.32 15.13
CA LYS A 130 -13.47 -8.42 16.16
C LYS A 130 -12.62 -7.32 15.53
N GLY A 131 -13.02 -6.06 15.72
CA GLY A 131 -12.37 -4.89 15.15
C GLY A 131 -12.74 -4.59 13.70
N GLY A 132 -13.72 -5.30 13.11
CA GLY A 132 -14.21 -5.05 11.76
C GLY A 132 -13.23 -5.46 10.66
N SER A 133 -13.57 -5.14 9.42
CA SER A 133 -12.70 -5.26 8.26
C SER A 133 -11.59 -4.19 8.28
N SER A 134 -10.51 -4.39 7.55
CA SER A 134 -9.35 -3.48 7.53
C SER A 134 -8.95 -3.09 6.13
N ILE A 135 -8.86 -1.79 5.87
CA ILE A 135 -8.22 -1.22 4.68
C ILE A 135 -6.87 -0.64 5.09
N VAL A 136 -5.82 -1.03 4.39
CA VAL A 136 -4.46 -0.51 4.56
C VAL A 136 -4.01 0.15 3.25
N ASN A 137 -3.75 1.45 3.30
CA ASN A 137 -3.31 2.23 2.16
C ASN A 137 -1.80 2.49 2.24
N LEU A 138 -1.04 2.11 1.20
CA LEU A 138 0.38 2.38 1.13
C LEU A 138 0.64 3.84 0.74
N SER A 139 0.95 4.66 1.76
CA SER A 139 1.53 5.99 1.58
C SER A 139 3.05 5.90 1.47
N SER A 140 3.79 6.80 2.09
CA SER A 140 5.25 6.87 2.12
C SER A 140 5.68 7.94 3.12
N VAL A 141 6.92 7.95 3.55
CA VAL A 141 7.55 9.14 4.16
C VAL A 141 7.49 10.35 3.22
N GLY A 142 7.42 10.14 1.90
CA GLY A 142 7.13 11.18 0.91
C GLY A 142 5.75 11.83 1.05
N GLY A 143 4.80 11.20 1.76
CA GLY A 143 3.52 11.79 2.16
C GLY A 143 3.58 12.60 3.46
N LEU A 144 4.72 12.56 4.17
CA LEU A 144 4.96 13.26 5.43
C LEU A 144 5.91 14.44 5.26
N ARG A 145 6.88 14.30 4.36
CA ARG A 145 7.89 15.33 4.06
C ARG A 145 8.20 15.38 2.57
N GLY A 146 8.75 16.49 2.09
CA GLY A 146 9.24 16.63 0.72
C GLY A 146 10.53 15.86 0.47
N SER A 147 10.73 15.44 -0.78
CA SER A 147 11.98 14.89 -1.29
C SER A 147 12.31 15.55 -2.63
N ALA A 148 13.57 15.87 -2.85
CA ALA A 148 14.02 16.44 -4.12
C ALA A 148 13.69 15.50 -5.28
N LEU A 149 13.32 16.06 -6.42
CA LEU A 149 12.90 15.36 -7.65
C LEU A 149 11.67 14.45 -7.52
N MET A 150 10.94 14.48 -6.40
CA MET A 150 9.80 13.60 -6.12
C MET A 150 8.49 14.38 -5.87
N ALA A 151 8.37 15.61 -6.36
CA ALA A 151 7.21 16.47 -6.05
C ALA A 151 5.87 15.79 -6.41
N THR A 152 5.76 15.19 -7.61
CA THR A 152 4.58 14.45 -8.06
C THR A 152 4.25 13.27 -7.16
N TYR A 153 5.26 12.47 -6.82
CA TYR A 153 5.11 11.32 -5.93
C TYR A 153 4.68 11.76 -4.52
N CYS A 154 5.36 12.75 -3.94
CA CYS A 154 5.03 13.28 -2.62
C CYS A 154 3.59 13.82 -2.57
N ALA A 155 3.15 14.55 -3.60
CA ALA A 155 1.77 15.02 -3.71
C ALA A 155 0.77 13.86 -3.68
N SER A 156 1.03 12.79 -4.45
CA SER A 156 0.17 11.61 -4.48
C SER A 156 0.11 10.90 -3.11
N LYS A 157 1.24 10.73 -2.43
CA LYS A 157 1.31 10.04 -1.13
C LYS A 157 0.76 10.90 0.02
N GLY A 158 0.87 12.23 -0.08
CA GLY A 158 0.17 13.18 0.80
C GLY A 158 -1.36 13.10 0.63
N ALA A 159 -1.85 12.96 -0.60
CA ALA A 159 -3.28 12.76 -0.88
C ALA A 159 -3.78 11.44 -0.27
N VAL A 160 -3.06 10.32 -0.46
CA VAL A 160 -3.39 9.01 0.14
C VAL A 160 -3.47 9.11 1.67
N LYS A 161 -2.50 9.79 2.30
CA LYS A 161 -2.51 10.01 3.74
C LYS A 161 -3.80 10.68 4.23
N LEU A 162 -4.17 11.79 3.63
CA LEU A 162 -5.34 12.55 4.07
C LEU A 162 -6.66 11.86 3.69
N PHE A 163 -6.73 11.22 2.52
CA PHE A 163 -7.85 10.37 2.13
C PHE A 163 -8.10 9.27 3.15
N THR A 164 -7.05 8.59 3.62
CA THR A 164 -7.13 7.53 4.63
C THR A 164 -7.77 8.02 5.93
N LYS A 165 -7.38 9.21 6.40
CA LYS A 165 -7.96 9.82 7.61
C LYS A 165 -9.44 10.10 7.43
N SER A 166 -9.82 10.73 6.31
CA SER A 166 -11.22 11.05 6.01
C SER A 166 -12.07 9.80 5.90
N ALA A 167 -11.63 8.79 5.15
CA ALA A 167 -12.36 7.53 5.00
C ALA A 167 -12.52 6.79 6.34
N GLY A 168 -11.47 6.77 7.18
CA GLY A 168 -11.53 6.13 8.51
C GLY A 168 -12.53 6.81 9.45
N VAL A 169 -12.59 8.14 9.44
CA VAL A 169 -13.56 8.93 10.22
C VAL A 169 -14.97 8.74 9.67
N GLU A 170 -15.15 8.82 8.35
CA GLU A 170 -16.45 8.65 7.69
C GLU A 170 -17.07 7.29 7.99
N PHE A 171 -16.31 6.20 7.79
CA PHE A 171 -16.81 4.86 8.05
C PHE A 171 -17.19 4.63 9.51
N ALA A 172 -16.41 5.18 10.45
CA ALA A 172 -16.74 5.13 11.87
C ALA A 172 -18.02 5.91 12.18
N MET A 173 -18.21 7.12 11.64
CA MET A 173 -19.43 7.93 11.83
C MET A 173 -20.67 7.30 11.21
N LEU A 174 -20.50 6.58 10.08
CA LEU A 174 -21.59 5.84 9.43
C LEU A 174 -21.89 4.48 10.10
N GLY A 175 -21.15 4.10 11.16
CA GLY A 175 -21.29 2.83 11.85
C GLY A 175 -20.86 1.62 11.01
N LEU A 176 -20.05 1.83 9.97
CA LEU A 176 -19.52 0.73 9.15
C LEU A 176 -18.39 0.05 9.91
N PRO A 177 -18.40 -1.30 10.04
CA PRO A 177 -17.36 -2.02 10.73
C PRO A 177 -16.10 -2.18 9.83
N ILE A 178 -15.52 -1.07 9.42
CA ILE A 178 -14.33 -0.98 8.56
C ILE A 178 -13.37 0.03 9.17
N ARG A 179 -12.12 -0.38 9.39
CA ARG A 179 -11.02 0.50 9.78
C ARG A 179 -10.18 0.85 8.56
N VAL A 180 -9.71 2.06 8.46
CA VAL A 180 -8.85 2.52 7.35
C VAL A 180 -7.60 3.17 7.93
N ASN A 181 -6.42 2.62 7.64
CA ASN A 181 -5.13 3.13 8.12
C ASN A 181 -4.13 3.24 6.98
N SER A 182 -3.10 4.04 7.14
CA SER A 182 -2.00 4.15 6.18
C SER A 182 -0.68 3.67 6.77
N VAL A 183 0.13 3.04 5.91
CA VAL A 183 1.53 2.72 6.20
C VAL A 183 2.42 3.69 5.44
N HIS A 184 3.48 4.17 6.10
CA HIS A 184 4.42 5.16 5.58
C HIS A 184 5.85 4.57 5.60
N PRO A 185 6.23 3.78 4.57
CA PRO A 185 7.57 3.24 4.48
C PRO A 185 8.62 4.33 4.27
N GLY A 186 9.82 4.11 4.82
CA GLY A 186 11.04 4.82 4.43
C GLY A 186 11.57 4.34 3.08
N GLY A 187 12.89 4.39 2.89
CA GLY A 187 13.55 3.72 1.77
C GLY A 187 13.54 2.21 2.00
N ILE A 188 12.94 1.46 1.10
CA ILE A 188 12.82 -0.01 1.16
C ILE A 188 13.52 -0.63 -0.03
N ASP A 189 14.34 -1.64 0.21
CA ASP A 189 15.10 -2.36 -0.80
C ASP A 189 14.15 -3.08 -1.79
N THR A 190 13.94 -2.45 -2.94
CA THR A 190 13.02 -2.89 -4.00
C THR A 190 13.46 -2.31 -5.34
N ASN A 191 13.04 -2.93 -6.44
CA ASN A 191 13.29 -2.45 -7.80
C ASN A 191 12.85 -0.98 -8.04
N MET A 192 11.85 -0.49 -7.27
CA MET A 192 11.44 0.90 -7.34
C MET A 192 12.58 1.84 -6.90
N MET A 193 13.34 1.46 -5.86
CA MET A 193 14.49 2.26 -5.40
C MET A 193 15.64 2.24 -6.40
N ASP A 194 15.90 1.11 -7.08
CA ASP A 194 16.91 1.04 -8.12
C ASP A 194 16.61 2.05 -9.25
N THR A 195 15.34 2.12 -9.67
CA THR A 195 14.90 3.11 -10.67
C THR A 195 15.10 4.55 -10.18
N ILE A 196 14.85 4.82 -8.89
CA ILE A 196 15.06 6.15 -8.29
C ILE A 196 16.55 6.50 -8.25
N TYR A 197 17.43 5.56 -7.87
CA TYR A 197 18.88 5.80 -7.84
C TYR A 197 19.45 6.07 -9.24
N ALA A 198 19.07 5.24 -10.23
CA ALA A 198 19.46 5.46 -11.62
C ALA A 198 19.06 6.87 -12.10
N ARG A 199 17.88 7.33 -11.72
CA ARG A 199 17.40 8.68 -12.06
C ARG A 199 18.16 9.77 -11.34
N TYR A 200 18.47 9.62 -10.06
CA TYR A 200 19.28 10.58 -9.31
C TYR A 200 20.69 10.75 -9.91
N VAL A 201 21.29 9.69 -10.40
CA VAL A 201 22.59 9.74 -11.10
C VAL A 201 22.43 10.43 -12.45
N ALA A 202 21.42 10.08 -13.24
CA ALA A 202 21.16 10.69 -14.54
C ALA A 202 20.91 12.20 -14.46
N ASP A 203 20.28 12.67 -13.40
CA ASP A 203 20.02 14.10 -13.13
C ASP A 203 21.19 14.81 -12.39
N GLY A 204 22.30 14.11 -12.14
CA GLY A 204 23.52 14.68 -11.55
C GLY A 204 23.42 14.98 -10.05
N LEU A 205 22.45 14.43 -9.32
CA LEU A 205 22.37 14.57 -7.87
C LEU A 205 23.46 13.77 -7.15
N PHE A 206 23.80 12.61 -7.71
CA PHE A 206 24.85 11.73 -7.18
C PHE A 206 25.79 11.30 -8.30
N PRO A 207 27.07 11.04 -7.99
CA PRO A 207 28.06 10.60 -8.99
C PRO A 207 27.78 9.17 -9.49
N ASP A 208 27.19 8.32 -8.64
CA ASP A 208 26.88 6.92 -8.93
C ASP A 208 25.78 6.40 -7.99
N GLU A 209 25.20 5.24 -8.32
CA GLU A 209 24.11 4.62 -7.55
C GLU A 209 24.57 4.14 -6.16
N ALA A 210 25.82 3.73 -5.99
CA ALA A 210 26.36 3.30 -4.70
C ALA A 210 26.39 4.46 -3.71
N THR A 211 26.78 5.66 -4.16
CA THR A 211 26.74 6.89 -3.37
C THR A 211 25.30 7.31 -3.06
N ALA A 212 24.37 7.17 -4.01
CA ALA A 212 22.96 7.43 -3.79
C ALA A 212 22.39 6.48 -2.72
N LEU A 213 22.64 5.18 -2.83
CA LEU A 213 22.22 4.16 -1.86
C LEU A 213 22.81 4.44 -0.46
N ALA A 214 24.10 4.73 -0.37
CA ALA A 214 24.77 5.04 0.90
C ALA A 214 24.14 6.27 1.56
N THR A 215 23.85 7.32 0.79
CA THR A 215 23.24 8.56 1.28
C THR A 215 21.80 8.32 1.76
N VAL A 216 20.99 7.60 0.99
CA VAL A 216 19.62 7.25 1.39
C VAL A 216 19.64 6.37 2.63
N SER A 217 20.54 5.38 2.71
CA SER A 217 20.70 4.53 3.91
C SER A 217 21.06 5.36 5.14
N ALA A 218 21.99 6.32 5.03
CA ALA A 218 22.38 7.21 6.12
C ALA A 218 21.29 8.18 6.57
N ASN A 219 20.28 8.44 5.73
CA ASN A 219 19.10 9.22 6.13
C ASN A 219 18.21 8.49 7.13
N HIS A 220 18.29 7.17 7.22
CA HIS A 220 17.63 6.41 8.26
C HIS A 220 18.46 6.42 9.54
N ALA A 221 17.87 6.67 10.71
CA ALA A 221 18.60 6.64 11.97
C ALA A 221 19.21 5.26 12.26
N MET A 222 18.57 4.19 11.73
CA MET A 222 19.07 2.81 11.80
C MET A 222 20.23 2.52 10.83
N GLY A 223 20.62 3.48 9.98
CA GLY A 223 21.79 3.38 9.09
C GLY A 223 21.64 2.40 7.92
N ARG A 224 20.44 1.95 7.60
CA ARG A 224 20.17 1.00 6.52
C ARG A 224 18.80 1.24 5.88
N MET A 225 18.63 0.69 4.69
CA MET A 225 17.31 0.51 4.08
C MET A 225 16.46 -0.47 4.89
N GLY A 226 15.16 -0.32 4.83
CA GLY A 226 14.22 -1.34 5.29
C GLY A 226 14.06 -2.46 4.27
N THR A 227 13.50 -3.60 4.71
CA THR A 227 13.12 -4.70 3.82
C THR A 227 11.61 -4.74 3.57
N PRO A 228 11.16 -5.34 2.45
CA PRO A 228 9.73 -5.55 2.22
C PRO A 228 9.01 -6.27 3.36
N ASP A 229 9.66 -7.24 4.01
CA ASP A 229 9.09 -8.02 5.10
C ASP A 229 8.84 -7.17 6.36
N GLU A 230 9.70 -6.16 6.63
CA GLU A 230 9.49 -5.23 7.74
C GLU A 230 8.24 -4.37 7.52
N ILE A 231 7.93 -4.03 6.27
CA ILE A 231 6.69 -3.31 5.93
C ILE A 231 5.48 -4.24 6.00
N ALA A 232 5.62 -5.46 5.46
CA ALA A 232 4.56 -6.47 5.49
C ALA A 232 4.12 -6.80 6.93
N ALA A 233 5.06 -6.90 7.88
CA ALA A 233 4.75 -7.12 9.29
C ALA A 233 3.83 -6.04 9.88
N GLY A 234 4.08 -4.76 9.57
CA GLY A 234 3.22 -3.65 9.98
C GLY A 234 1.85 -3.69 9.31
N ILE A 235 1.79 -4.06 8.02
CA ILE A 235 0.53 -4.24 7.30
C ILE A 235 -0.31 -5.34 7.95
N VAL A 236 0.29 -6.51 8.22
CA VAL A 236 -0.38 -7.63 8.91
C VAL A 236 -0.91 -7.18 10.26
N PHE A 237 -0.12 -6.47 11.08
CA PHE A 237 -0.57 -5.94 12.37
C PHE A 237 -1.85 -5.10 12.22
N LEU A 238 -1.88 -4.14 11.28
CA LEU A 238 -3.06 -3.29 11.04
C LEU A 238 -4.29 -4.09 10.61
N CYS A 239 -4.09 -5.26 10.00
CA CYS A 239 -5.17 -6.16 9.60
C CYS A 239 -5.70 -7.02 10.74
N THR A 240 -5.01 -7.11 11.86
CA THR A 240 -5.38 -8.00 12.99
C THR A 240 -6.36 -7.37 13.97
N PRO A 241 -7.03 -8.17 14.83
CA PRO A 241 -7.78 -7.67 15.97
C PRO A 241 -6.97 -6.85 16.97
N GLY A 242 -5.61 -7.00 16.99
CA GLY A 242 -4.70 -6.19 17.80
C GLY A 242 -4.76 -4.70 17.48
N ALA A 243 -5.12 -4.35 16.25
CA ALA A 243 -5.31 -2.97 15.78
C ALA A 243 -6.77 -2.49 15.83
N SER A 244 -7.66 -3.15 16.59
CA SER A 244 -9.11 -2.89 16.58
C SER A 244 -9.51 -1.47 17.00
N PHE A 245 -8.66 -0.73 17.67
CA PHE A 245 -8.89 0.67 18.06
C PHE A 245 -8.11 1.68 17.20
N MET A 246 -7.61 1.23 16.02
CA MET A 246 -6.85 2.07 15.10
C MET A 246 -7.65 2.30 13.80
N THR A 247 -8.07 3.54 13.56
CA THR A 247 -8.62 4.01 12.28
C THR A 247 -8.13 5.44 12.01
N GLY A 248 -7.89 5.80 10.76
CA GLY A 248 -7.30 7.08 10.37
C GLY A 248 -5.84 7.27 10.82
N SER A 249 -5.18 6.22 11.29
CA SER A 249 -3.83 6.29 11.83
C SER A 249 -2.76 6.22 10.73
N GLU A 250 -1.63 6.86 11.02
CA GLU A 250 -0.41 6.79 10.21
C GLU A 250 0.58 5.85 10.90
N MET A 251 0.88 4.70 10.29
CA MET A 251 1.94 3.81 10.77
C MET A 251 3.22 4.08 9.98
N VAL A 252 4.16 4.76 10.62
CA VAL A 252 5.47 5.06 10.03
C VAL A 252 6.43 3.90 10.29
N ILE A 253 7.05 3.36 9.23
CA ILE A 253 8.04 2.28 9.28
C ILE A 253 9.21 2.71 8.40
N ASP A 254 10.11 3.51 8.97
CA ASP A 254 11.09 4.27 8.20
C ASP A 254 12.50 4.27 8.82
N GLY A 255 12.78 3.39 9.78
CA GLY A 255 14.08 3.34 10.45
C GLY A 255 14.51 4.64 11.12
N GLY A 256 13.52 5.47 11.53
CA GLY A 256 13.75 6.77 12.17
C GLY A 256 14.09 7.91 11.20
N MET A 257 13.80 7.75 9.91
CA MET A 257 14.09 8.76 8.88
C MET A 257 13.33 10.08 9.09
N THR A 258 12.11 10.02 9.62
CA THR A 258 11.25 11.21 9.88
C THR A 258 11.23 11.63 11.34
N ALA A 259 11.92 10.93 12.22
CA ALA A 259 11.96 11.24 13.66
C ALA A 259 13.06 12.26 14.03
N LYS A 260 13.88 12.68 13.08
CA LYS A 260 15.01 13.63 13.26
C LYS A 260 14.87 14.85 12.37
#